data_5ac89d88308f25ad0991bcde462e4426
#
_entry.id   5ac89d88308f25ad0991bcde462e4426
#
_cell.length_a   1.000
_cell.length_b   1.000
_cell.length_c   1.000
_cell.angle_alpha   90.00
_cell.angle_beta   90.00
_cell.angle_gamma   90.00
#
_symmetry.space_group_name_H-M   'P 1'
#
loop_
_entity.id
_entity.type
_entity.pdbx_description
1 polymer ?
#
loop_
_entity_poly.entity_id
_entity_poly.type
_entity_poly.pdbx_seq_one_letter_code
_entity_poly.pdbx_strand_id
1 'polypeptide(L)'
;TELSDILSGFGYSPKSISEISFGNSKVKFKNEIISGSLSADLMDYLPRDGFFTGVEYGKVDYNRIINSFRVTDNESLALDISSFYSFESMMISRFEMFRAVYFHKTVRSAEVMLLHSILLSSEALNLSKLSLNDYLKLTDDSILWKIYSSQNNKIAKEMISNYLERKLLK
;
A
#
# COMPACT_ATOMS: atom_id res chain seq x y z
N THR A 1 -18.84 16.91 3.11
CA THR A 1 -18.78 15.78 2.15
C THR A 1 -19.60 14.63 2.69
N GLU A 2 -20.16 13.80 1.82
CA GLU A 2 -20.96 12.62 2.19
C GLU A 2 -20.29 11.76 3.27
N LEU A 3 -18.99 11.46 3.16
CA LEU A 3 -18.22 10.74 4.17
C LEU A 3 -18.16 11.50 5.50
N SER A 4 -18.01 12.82 5.47
CA SER A 4 -17.99 13.67 6.66
C SER A 4 -19.32 13.61 7.41
N ASP A 5 -20.43 13.60 6.68
CA ASP A 5 -21.76 13.56 7.24
C ASP A 5 -22.06 12.18 7.87
N ILE A 6 -21.62 11.11 7.21
CA ILE A 6 -21.69 9.74 7.76
C ILE A 6 -20.91 9.64 9.07
N LEU A 7 -19.64 10.05 9.09
CA LEU A 7 -18.79 10.00 10.29
C LEU A 7 -19.41 10.80 11.45
N SER A 8 -19.90 12.00 11.17
CA SER A 8 -20.55 12.84 12.17
C SER A 8 -21.84 12.21 12.71
N GLY A 9 -22.61 11.53 11.88
CA GLY A 9 -23.82 10.79 12.26
C GLY A 9 -23.53 9.65 13.26
N PHE A 10 -22.33 9.07 13.21
CA PHE A 10 -21.85 8.08 14.19
C PHE A 10 -21.09 8.70 15.37
N GLY A 11 -21.08 10.01 15.52
CA GLY A 11 -20.40 10.71 16.63
C GLY A 11 -18.89 10.84 16.48
N TYR A 12 -18.32 10.54 15.30
CA TYR A 12 -16.90 10.70 15.03
C TYR A 12 -16.59 12.08 14.45
N SER A 13 -15.49 12.67 14.85
CA SER A 13 -14.97 13.90 14.23
C SER A 13 -14.26 13.56 12.93
N PRO A 14 -14.75 14.01 11.76
CA PRO A 14 -14.09 13.77 10.47
C PRO A 14 -12.64 14.26 10.44
N LYS A 15 -12.38 15.38 11.12
CA LYS A 15 -11.02 15.93 11.26
C LYS A 15 -10.11 14.99 12.03
N SER A 16 -10.55 14.46 13.18
CA SER A 16 -9.74 13.53 13.97
C SER A 16 -9.46 12.22 13.21
N ILE A 17 -10.44 11.71 12.48
CA ILE A 17 -10.24 10.51 11.65
C ILE A 17 -9.21 10.80 10.54
N SER A 18 -9.31 11.93 9.86
CA SER A 18 -8.33 12.36 8.86
C SER A 18 -6.93 12.50 9.45
N GLU A 19 -6.79 13.16 10.60
CA GLU A 19 -5.49 13.32 11.28
C GLU A 19 -4.85 11.96 11.61
N ILE A 20 -5.63 10.99 12.10
CA ILE A 20 -5.13 9.63 12.36
C ILE A 20 -4.73 8.94 11.06
N SER A 21 -5.58 8.98 10.04
CA SER A 21 -5.34 8.29 8.75
C SER A 21 -4.08 8.79 8.04
N PHE A 22 -3.73 10.08 8.21
CA PHE A 22 -2.51 10.65 7.64
C PHE A 22 -1.32 10.70 8.62
N GLY A 23 -1.41 10.04 9.77
CA GLY A 23 -0.33 9.99 10.77
C GLY A 23 -0.05 11.33 11.47
N ASN A 24 -1.02 12.25 11.48
CA ASN A 24 -0.89 13.61 12.03
C ASN A 24 -1.64 13.79 13.36
N SER A 25 -2.11 12.71 13.97
CA SER A 25 -2.73 12.78 15.30
C SER A 25 -1.72 13.22 16.36
N LYS A 26 -2.18 14.00 17.33
CA LYS A 26 -1.36 14.37 18.50
C LYS A 26 -1.00 13.18 19.39
N VAL A 27 -1.78 12.12 19.33
CA VAL A 27 -1.59 10.88 20.11
C VAL A 27 -0.72 9.93 19.31
N LYS A 28 0.52 9.72 19.73
CA LYS A 28 1.56 8.99 18.98
C LYS A 28 1.16 7.57 18.60
N PHE A 29 0.69 6.77 19.57
CA PHE A 29 0.36 5.37 19.30
C PHE A 29 -0.71 5.20 18.21
N LYS A 30 -1.63 6.17 18.04
CA LYS A 30 -2.63 6.12 16.97
C LYS A 30 -1.99 6.22 15.59
N ASN A 31 -0.98 7.08 15.45
CA ASN A 31 -0.21 7.19 14.21
C ASN A 31 0.60 5.91 13.95
N GLU A 32 1.20 5.36 15.01
CA GLU A 32 2.03 4.16 14.92
C GLU A 32 1.23 2.89 14.56
N ILE A 33 -0.04 2.81 14.97
CA ILE A 33 -0.97 1.75 14.54
C ILE A 33 -1.23 1.81 13.03
N ILE A 34 -1.31 3.02 12.46
CA ILE A 34 -1.60 3.20 11.03
C ILE A 34 -0.34 3.09 10.18
N SER A 35 0.77 3.74 10.59
CA SER A 35 1.97 3.90 9.75
C SER A 35 3.28 3.52 10.42
N GLY A 36 3.23 2.88 11.60
CA GLY A 36 4.42 2.43 12.32
C GLY A 36 5.01 1.13 11.80
N SER A 37 6.13 0.71 12.40
CA SER A 37 6.80 -0.57 12.07
C SER A 37 5.95 -1.80 12.37
N LEU A 38 4.93 -1.66 13.21
CA LEU A 38 3.95 -2.66 13.61
C LEU A 38 2.54 -2.22 13.22
N SER A 39 2.41 -1.61 12.05
CA SER A 39 1.14 -1.08 11.58
C SER A 39 0.12 -2.17 11.24
N ALA A 40 -1.14 -1.80 11.32
CA ALA A 40 -2.24 -2.70 11.03
C ALA A 40 -2.21 -3.19 9.57
N ASP A 41 -1.78 -2.33 8.63
CA ASP A 41 -1.64 -2.69 7.22
C ASP A 41 -0.55 -3.75 6.99
N LEU A 42 0.58 -3.66 7.70
CA LEU A 42 1.63 -4.67 7.65
C LEU A 42 1.12 -6.05 8.09
N MET A 43 0.32 -6.06 9.16
CA MET A 43 -0.26 -7.31 9.68
C MET A 43 -1.36 -7.87 8.78
N ASP A 44 -1.99 -7.03 7.95
CA ASP A 44 -2.97 -7.45 6.96
C ASP A 44 -2.30 -7.94 5.67
N TYR A 45 -1.41 -7.13 5.05
CA TYR A 45 -0.94 -7.48 3.71
C TYR A 45 0.04 -8.65 3.69
N LEU A 46 0.89 -8.83 4.72
CA LEU A 46 1.86 -9.93 4.72
C LEU A 46 1.21 -11.31 4.59
N PRO A 47 0.23 -11.69 5.44
CA PRO A 47 -0.43 -13.00 5.31
C PRO A 47 -1.29 -13.08 4.05
N ARG A 48 -1.94 -12.01 3.64
CA ARG A 48 -2.77 -11.96 2.45
C ARG A 48 -1.93 -12.15 1.18
N ASP A 49 -0.84 -11.43 1.06
CA ASP A 49 0.06 -11.56 -0.09
C ASP A 49 0.73 -12.93 -0.12
N GLY A 50 1.13 -13.47 1.04
CA GLY A 50 1.62 -14.83 1.16
C GLY A 50 0.61 -15.85 0.63
N PHE A 51 -0.66 -15.71 1.02
CA PHE A 51 -1.73 -16.58 0.55
C PHE A 51 -1.93 -16.51 -0.96
N PHE A 52 -2.07 -15.31 -1.53
CA PHE A 52 -2.33 -15.14 -2.97
C PHE A 52 -1.13 -15.43 -3.87
N THR A 53 0.09 -15.31 -3.37
CA THR A 53 1.31 -15.67 -4.12
C THR A 53 1.73 -17.12 -3.94
N GLY A 54 1.11 -17.85 -3.01
CA GLY A 54 1.39 -19.26 -2.76
C GLY A 54 2.70 -19.50 -2.02
N VAL A 55 3.26 -18.49 -1.33
CA VAL A 55 4.47 -18.64 -0.51
C VAL A 55 4.12 -18.84 0.96
N GLU A 56 4.94 -19.62 1.67
CA GLU A 56 4.73 -19.98 3.07
C GLU A 56 5.22 -18.93 4.08
N TYR A 57 5.82 -17.85 3.61
CA TYR A 57 6.51 -16.88 4.47
C TYR A 57 5.58 -15.97 5.31
N GLY A 58 4.31 -15.83 4.95
CA GLY A 58 3.35 -14.97 5.65
C GLY A 58 2.77 -15.53 6.96
N LYS A 59 3.22 -16.71 7.41
CA LYS A 59 2.66 -17.41 8.60
C LYS A 59 3.31 -16.93 9.89
N VAL A 60 2.62 -16.04 10.59
CA VAL A 60 3.05 -15.45 11.88
C VAL A 60 1.86 -15.48 12.85
N ASP A 61 2.14 -15.59 14.14
CA ASP A 61 1.12 -15.47 15.19
C ASP A 61 0.78 -13.99 15.45
N TYR A 62 -0.01 -13.42 14.54
CA TYR A 62 -0.48 -12.03 14.64
C TYR A 62 -1.35 -11.80 15.88
N ASN A 63 -2.15 -12.77 16.30
CA ASN A 63 -2.99 -12.64 17.48
C ASN A 63 -2.15 -12.41 18.74
N ARG A 64 -1.04 -13.12 18.87
CA ARG A 64 -0.10 -12.92 19.98
C ARG A 64 0.51 -11.52 19.96
N ILE A 65 0.90 -11.03 18.79
CA ILE A 65 1.45 -9.69 18.64
C ILE A 65 0.39 -8.65 19.03
N ILE A 66 -0.82 -8.74 18.48
CA ILE A 66 -1.91 -7.78 18.75
C ILE A 66 -2.26 -7.74 20.25
N ASN A 67 -2.38 -8.90 20.89
CA ASN A 67 -2.72 -8.98 22.31
C ASN A 67 -1.59 -8.50 23.25
N SER A 68 -0.37 -8.38 22.73
CA SER A 68 0.79 -7.90 23.48
C SER A 68 1.10 -6.41 23.31
N PHE A 69 0.30 -5.68 22.54
CA PHE A 69 0.45 -4.23 22.44
C PHE A 69 0.25 -3.54 23.79
N ARG A 70 1.11 -2.57 24.06
CA ARG A 70 1.07 -1.68 25.22
C ARG A 70 1.26 -0.25 24.74
N VAL A 71 0.75 0.68 25.52
CA VAL A 71 1.03 2.10 25.34
C VAL A 71 1.96 2.51 26.46
N THR A 72 3.08 3.12 26.11
CA THR A 72 4.05 3.64 27.08
C THR A 72 3.60 4.97 27.68
N ASP A 73 4.25 5.41 28.76
CA ASP A 73 4.00 6.72 29.39
C ASP A 73 4.19 7.90 28.43
N ASN A 74 5.01 7.72 27.37
CA ASN A 74 5.24 8.70 26.30
C ASN A 74 4.22 8.59 25.15
N GLU A 75 3.11 7.89 25.35
CA GLU A 75 2.07 7.65 24.36
C GLU A 75 2.56 6.96 23.07
N SER A 76 3.65 6.20 23.12
CA SER A 76 4.14 5.40 22.02
C SER A 76 3.68 3.95 22.12
N LEU A 77 3.49 3.31 20.96
CA LEU A 77 3.16 1.89 20.89
C LEU A 77 4.39 1.05 21.23
N ALA A 78 4.19 0.04 22.05
CA ALA A 78 5.22 -0.93 22.43
C ALA A 78 4.66 -2.35 22.40
N LEU A 79 5.54 -3.34 22.44
CA LEU A 79 5.19 -4.74 22.61
C LEU A 79 5.65 -5.24 23.98
N ASP A 80 4.81 -6.03 24.60
CA ASP A 80 5.22 -6.80 25.77
C ASP A 80 6.32 -7.80 25.38
N ILE A 81 7.34 -7.93 26.22
CA ILE A 81 8.50 -8.80 25.95
C ILE A 81 8.12 -10.26 25.71
N SER A 82 7.00 -10.71 26.25
CA SER A 82 6.48 -12.06 26.04
C SER A 82 6.16 -12.39 24.59
N SER A 83 6.00 -11.38 23.71
CA SER A 83 5.76 -11.55 22.29
C SER A 83 7.01 -11.40 21.41
N PHE A 84 8.20 -11.28 22.03
CA PHE A 84 9.46 -11.03 21.30
C PHE A 84 9.67 -12.01 20.13
N TYR A 85 9.52 -13.30 20.35
CA TYR A 85 9.71 -14.31 19.31
C TYR A 85 8.67 -14.23 18.18
N SER A 86 7.42 -13.84 18.48
CA SER A 86 6.41 -13.63 17.45
C SER A 86 6.73 -12.40 16.61
N PHE A 87 7.25 -11.34 17.23
CA PHE A 87 7.74 -10.15 16.54
C PHE A 87 8.96 -10.46 15.65
N GLU A 88 9.94 -11.18 16.17
CA GLU A 88 11.12 -11.62 15.41
C GLU A 88 10.69 -12.45 14.18
N SER A 89 9.80 -13.42 14.38
CA SER A 89 9.21 -14.23 13.30
C SER A 89 8.52 -13.35 12.24
N MET A 90 7.79 -12.30 12.65
CA MET A 90 7.17 -11.37 11.72
C MET A 90 8.20 -10.56 10.93
N MET A 91 9.29 -10.12 11.54
CA MET A 91 10.36 -9.39 10.85
C MET A 91 11.07 -10.28 9.82
N ILE A 92 11.34 -11.53 10.17
CA ILE A 92 11.91 -12.53 9.24
C ILE A 92 10.94 -12.80 8.09
N SER A 93 9.67 -13.03 8.40
CA SER A 93 8.61 -13.22 7.41
C SER A 93 8.54 -12.05 6.41
N ARG A 94 8.56 -10.82 6.92
CA ARG A 94 8.59 -9.62 6.07
C ARG A 94 9.82 -9.60 5.16
N PHE A 95 10.99 -9.88 5.69
CA PHE A 95 12.23 -9.94 4.90
C PHE A 95 12.15 -10.98 3.78
N GLU A 96 11.65 -12.18 4.08
CA GLU A 96 11.49 -13.24 3.08
C GLU A 96 10.45 -12.87 2.01
N MET A 97 9.35 -12.23 2.38
CA MET A 97 8.35 -11.73 1.42
C MET A 97 8.95 -10.66 0.51
N PHE A 98 9.80 -9.77 1.02
CA PHE A 98 10.50 -8.81 0.18
C PHE A 98 11.40 -9.49 -0.83
N ARG A 99 12.16 -10.51 -0.44
CA ARG A 99 13.05 -11.26 -1.34
C ARG A 99 12.29 -12.09 -2.37
N ALA A 100 11.30 -12.84 -1.93
CA ALA A 100 10.62 -13.84 -2.77
C ALA A 100 9.54 -13.24 -3.66
N VAL A 101 8.87 -12.17 -3.21
CA VAL A 101 7.70 -11.60 -3.88
C VAL A 101 7.97 -10.18 -4.36
N TYR A 102 8.15 -9.21 -3.46
CA TYR A 102 8.15 -7.79 -3.84
C TYR A 102 9.38 -7.39 -4.67
N PHE A 103 10.55 -7.93 -4.41
CA PHE A 103 11.77 -7.71 -5.19
C PHE A 103 12.05 -8.80 -6.23
N HIS A 104 11.08 -9.68 -6.46
CA HIS A 104 11.26 -10.67 -7.53
C HIS A 104 11.46 -9.96 -8.88
N LYS A 105 12.42 -10.45 -9.69
CA LYS A 105 12.79 -9.83 -10.97
C LYS A 105 11.60 -9.55 -11.90
N THR A 106 10.62 -10.46 -11.93
CA THR A 106 9.41 -10.32 -12.77
C THR A 106 8.53 -9.17 -12.28
N VAL A 107 8.34 -9.05 -10.96
CA VAL A 107 7.55 -7.96 -10.34
C VAL A 107 8.24 -6.62 -10.61
N ARG A 108 9.54 -6.54 -10.36
CA ARG A 108 10.32 -5.32 -10.64
C ARG A 108 10.32 -4.93 -12.12
N SER A 109 10.40 -5.90 -13.02
CA SER A 109 10.29 -5.62 -14.46
C SER A 109 8.94 -5.04 -14.84
N ALA A 110 7.85 -5.62 -14.33
CA ALA A 110 6.49 -5.12 -14.56
C ALA A 110 6.31 -3.70 -14.00
N GLU A 111 6.78 -3.45 -12.79
CA GLU A 111 6.73 -2.14 -12.13
C GLU A 111 7.49 -1.07 -12.93
N VAL A 112 8.71 -1.39 -13.38
CA VAL A 112 9.51 -0.46 -14.19
C VAL A 112 8.80 -0.15 -15.51
N MET A 113 8.26 -1.15 -16.20
CA MET A 113 7.53 -0.94 -17.47
C MET A 113 6.32 -0.03 -17.26
N LEU A 114 5.52 -0.29 -16.21
CA LEU A 114 4.35 0.51 -15.88
C LEU A 114 4.75 1.96 -15.54
N LEU A 115 5.72 2.14 -14.66
CA LEU A 115 6.20 3.47 -14.24
C LEU A 115 6.71 4.28 -15.44
N HIS A 116 7.55 3.69 -16.29
CA HIS A 116 8.05 4.35 -17.48
C HIS A 116 6.94 4.68 -18.49
N SER A 117 5.96 3.80 -18.66
CA SER A 117 4.80 4.08 -19.52
C SER A 117 4.00 5.28 -19.03
N ILE A 118 3.79 5.40 -17.72
CA ILE A 118 3.11 6.56 -17.09
C ILE A 118 3.93 7.83 -17.28
N LEU A 119 5.25 7.79 -17.03
CA LEU A 119 6.14 8.94 -17.18
C LEU A 119 6.18 9.45 -18.62
N LEU A 120 6.34 8.55 -19.58
CA LEU A 120 6.34 8.88 -21.01
C LEU A 120 4.99 9.40 -21.52
N SER A 121 3.91 9.13 -20.81
CA SER A 121 2.54 9.56 -21.12
C SER A 121 2.07 10.69 -20.20
N SER A 122 2.96 11.32 -19.42
CA SER A 122 2.61 12.30 -18.39
C SER A 122 1.80 13.49 -18.94
N GLU A 123 2.12 13.98 -20.15
CA GLU A 123 1.37 15.06 -20.80
C GLU A 123 -0.05 14.62 -21.19
N ALA A 124 -0.20 13.41 -21.73
CA ALA A 124 -1.50 12.85 -22.13
C ALA A 124 -2.39 12.52 -20.92
N LEU A 125 -1.80 12.01 -19.85
CA LEU A 125 -2.49 11.68 -18.61
C LEU A 125 -2.87 12.92 -17.80
N ASN A 126 -1.99 13.93 -17.81
CA ASN A 126 -2.16 15.22 -17.12
C ASN A 126 -2.62 15.11 -15.65
N LEU A 127 -2.07 14.12 -14.93
CA LEU A 127 -2.51 13.73 -13.58
C LEU A 127 -2.40 14.89 -12.57
N SER A 128 -1.39 15.74 -12.71
CA SER A 128 -1.14 16.86 -11.79
C SER A 128 -2.14 18.01 -11.92
N LYS A 129 -2.93 18.05 -13.00
CA LYS A 129 -3.92 19.12 -13.28
C LYS A 129 -5.37 18.62 -13.23
N LEU A 130 -5.58 17.38 -12.81
CA LEU A 130 -6.93 16.85 -12.66
C LEU A 130 -7.70 17.55 -11.55
N SER A 131 -8.99 17.76 -11.75
CA SER A 131 -9.89 18.13 -10.66
C SER A 131 -9.96 16.97 -9.64
N LEU A 132 -10.29 17.29 -8.38
CA LEU A 132 -10.48 16.24 -7.35
C LEU A 132 -11.53 15.20 -7.80
N ASN A 133 -12.62 15.65 -8.42
CA ASN A 133 -13.68 14.75 -8.90
C ASN A 133 -13.19 13.81 -10.02
N ASP A 134 -12.33 14.29 -10.90
CA ASP A 134 -11.77 13.45 -11.97
C ASP A 134 -10.72 12.50 -11.41
N TYR A 135 -9.91 12.96 -10.44
CA TYR A 135 -8.94 12.11 -9.76
C TYR A 135 -9.62 10.95 -9.03
N LEU A 136 -10.71 11.19 -8.33
CA LEU A 136 -11.47 10.15 -7.62
C LEU A 136 -12.14 9.11 -8.54
N LYS A 137 -12.25 9.39 -9.84
CA LYS A 137 -12.77 8.45 -10.84
C LYS A 137 -11.70 7.63 -11.54
N LEU A 138 -10.43 7.91 -11.27
CA LEU A 138 -9.34 7.14 -11.86
C LEU A 138 -9.34 5.72 -11.30
N THR A 139 -9.17 4.78 -12.21
CA THR A 139 -8.89 3.38 -11.91
C THR A 139 -7.65 2.94 -12.68
N ASP A 140 -7.05 1.84 -12.29
CA ASP A 140 -5.89 1.27 -12.98
C ASP A 140 -6.21 1.07 -14.46
N ASP A 141 -7.36 0.46 -14.78
CA ASP A 141 -7.81 0.23 -16.15
C ASP A 141 -7.96 1.52 -16.95
N SER A 142 -8.46 2.58 -16.33
CA SER A 142 -8.63 3.87 -17.01
C SER A 142 -7.30 4.51 -17.40
N ILE A 143 -6.27 4.36 -16.56
CA ILE A 143 -4.92 4.85 -16.81
C ILE A 143 -4.26 4.01 -17.90
N LEU A 144 -4.30 2.68 -17.78
CA LEU A 144 -3.75 1.75 -18.77
C LEU A 144 -4.36 1.97 -20.13
N TRP A 145 -5.68 2.13 -20.20
CA TRP A 145 -6.40 2.39 -21.45
C TRP A 145 -6.04 3.74 -22.07
N LYS A 146 -5.91 4.80 -21.27
CA LYS A 146 -5.47 6.11 -21.75
C LYS A 146 -4.09 6.06 -22.38
N ILE A 147 -3.13 5.35 -21.77
CA ILE A 147 -1.79 5.16 -22.32
C ILE A 147 -1.85 4.35 -23.62
N TYR A 148 -2.58 3.23 -23.61
CA TYR A 148 -2.70 2.33 -24.77
C TYR A 148 -3.34 3.01 -25.98
N SER A 149 -4.38 3.82 -25.77
CA SER A 149 -5.10 4.54 -26.81
C SER A 149 -4.41 5.83 -27.28
N SER A 150 -3.44 6.32 -26.52
CA SER A 150 -2.70 7.54 -26.88
C SER A 150 -1.85 7.32 -28.13
N GLN A 151 -1.91 8.29 -29.05
CA GLN A 151 -1.07 8.31 -30.24
C GLN A 151 0.24 9.10 -30.04
N ASN A 152 0.37 9.79 -28.91
CA ASN A 152 1.44 10.75 -28.68
C ASN A 152 2.80 10.10 -28.42
N ASN A 153 2.83 8.87 -27.90
CA ASN A 153 4.10 8.19 -27.58
C ASN A 153 4.02 6.68 -27.92
N LYS A 154 4.64 6.31 -29.04
CA LYS A 154 4.67 4.92 -29.50
C LYS A 154 5.40 3.98 -28.52
N ILE A 155 6.45 4.46 -27.85
CA ILE A 155 7.22 3.67 -26.88
C ILE A 155 6.35 3.35 -25.66
N ALA A 156 5.64 4.35 -25.11
CA ALA A 156 4.73 4.13 -23.99
C ALA A 156 3.63 3.12 -24.33
N LYS A 157 3.06 3.26 -25.54
CA LYS A 157 2.05 2.32 -26.04
C LYS A 157 2.58 0.89 -26.18
N GLU A 158 3.77 0.72 -26.74
CA GLU A 158 4.40 -0.59 -26.89
C GLU A 158 4.71 -1.20 -25.51
N MET A 159 5.27 -0.40 -24.59
CA MET A 159 5.57 -0.86 -23.24
C MET A 159 4.32 -1.32 -22.51
N ILE A 160 3.21 -0.56 -22.58
CA ILE A 160 1.96 -0.93 -21.91
C ILE A 160 1.30 -2.15 -22.57
N SER A 161 1.38 -2.28 -23.90
CA SER A 161 0.93 -3.48 -24.61
C SER A 161 1.70 -4.72 -24.14
N ASN A 162 3.04 -4.63 -24.10
CA ASN A 162 3.89 -5.70 -23.60
C ASN A 162 3.64 -6.03 -22.12
N TYR A 163 3.36 -5.02 -21.29
CA TYR A 163 2.97 -5.21 -19.89
C TYR A 163 1.65 -6.01 -19.79
N LEU A 164 0.62 -5.63 -20.54
CA LEU A 164 -0.68 -6.32 -20.56
C LEU A 164 -0.58 -7.75 -21.10
N GLU A 165 0.28 -7.98 -22.09
CA GLU A 165 0.54 -9.30 -22.67
C GLU A 165 1.55 -10.13 -21.87
N ARG A 166 2.03 -9.63 -20.72
CA ARG A 166 3.06 -10.25 -19.87
C ARG A 166 4.40 -10.52 -20.58
N LYS A 167 4.71 -9.75 -21.62
CA LYS A 167 6.00 -9.72 -22.32
C LYS A 167 6.95 -8.75 -21.64
N LEU A 168 7.37 -9.11 -20.43
CA LEU A 168 8.15 -8.22 -19.57
C LEU A 168 9.61 -8.12 -20.02
N LEU A 169 10.24 -6.98 -19.69
CA LEU A 169 11.68 -6.78 -19.88
C LEU A 169 12.48 -7.85 -19.11
N LYS A 170 13.58 -8.32 -19.75
CA LYS A 170 14.48 -9.33 -19.16
C LYS A 170 15.82 -8.68 -18.82
#